data_73d7480f5cc6922ebd4f82fe2e018cb0
#
_entry.id   73d7480f5cc6922ebd4f82fe2e018cb0
#
_cell.length_a   1.000
_cell.length_b   1.000
_cell.length_c   1.000
_cell.angle_alpha   90.00
_cell.angle_beta   90.00
_cell.angle_gamma   90.00
#
_symmetry.space_group_name_H-M   'P 1'
#
loop_
_entity.id
_entity.type
_entity.pdbx_description
1 polymer ?
#
loop_
_entity_poly.entity_id
_entity_poly.type
_entity_poly.pdbx_seq_one_letter_code
_entity_poly.pdbx_strand_id
1 'polypeptide(L)'
;VESSFRYAARAYATRQPGVQEILARLSELLFVEALRDQIDQLTPEATGWLAALRDPPLARALTALHGRVAHAWTTEQLAEEALLSRSTFAERFARTLGMPPMAYLTRWRMLNAAQRLRESPAPIARIAAEVGYESESTFSRAFAREMGMPPGRFRQVVLGQA
;
A
#
# COMPACT_ATOMS: atom_id res chain seq x y z
N VAL A 1 17.20 -10.34 20.33
CA VAL A 1 15.78 -10.65 20.11
C VAL A 1 15.22 -11.50 21.25
N GLU A 2 15.83 -12.68 21.58
CA GLU A 2 15.32 -13.60 22.62
C GLU A 2 15.29 -12.99 24.04
N SER A 3 16.28 -12.16 24.39
CA SER A 3 16.33 -11.45 25.68
C SER A 3 15.24 -10.38 25.81
N SER A 4 14.94 -9.68 24.71
CA SER A 4 13.88 -8.65 24.66
C SER A 4 12.49 -9.27 24.76
N PHE A 5 12.29 -10.44 24.17
CA PHE A 5 11.05 -11.20 24.27
C PHE A 5 10.78 -11.71 25.71
N ARG A 6 11.81 -12.24 26.37
CA ARG A 6 11.73 -12.67 27.77
C ARG A 6 11.44 -11.51 28.72
N TYR A 7 12.05 -10.34 28.46
CA TYR A 7 11.75 -9.12 29.23
C TYR A 7 10.29 -8.69 29.04
N ALA A 8 9.81 -8.60 27.79
CA ALA A 8 8.45 -8.21 27.50
C ALA A 8 7.40 -9.17 28.10
N ALA A 9 7.65 -10.49 28.05
CA ALA A 9 6.78 -11.50 28.64
C ALA A 9 6.70 -11.37 30.18
N ARG A 10 7.83 -11.12 30.84
CA ARG A 10 7.87 -10.88 32.32
C ARG A 10 7.15 -9.58 32.69
N ALA A 11 7.39 -8.50 31.97
CA ALA A 11 6.79 -7.20 32.21
C ALA A 11 5.26 -7.22 31.99
N TYR A 12 4.77 -7.99 30.99
CA TYR A 12 3.36 -8.25 30.81
C TYR A 12 2.72 -8.99 31.94
N ALA A 13 3.37 -10.05 32.45
CA ALA A 13 2.90 -10.84 33.62
C ALA A 13 2.81 -10.01 34.90
N THR A 14 3.65 -8.98 35.05
CA THR A 14 3.70 -8.11 36.24
C THR A 14 2.87 -6.82 36.11
N ARG A 15 2.13 -6.64 35.01
CA ARG A 15 1.28 -5.45 34.70
C ARG A 15 1.99 -4.12 34.92
N GLN A 16 3.26 -4.02 34.55
CA GLN A 16 4.01 -2.78 34.70
C GLN A 16 3.49 -1.66 33.76
N PRO A 17 3.46 -0.40 34.22
CA PRO A 17 3.11 0.71 33.36
C PRO A 17 4.01 0.77 32.11
N GLY A 18 3.44 1.06 30.94
CA GLY A 18 4.18 1.19 29.67
C GLY A 18 4.48 -0.13 28.95
N VAL A 19 4.11 -1.29 29.49
CA VAL A 19 4.36 -2.59 28.86
C VAL A 19 3.67 -2.73 27.50
N GLN A 20 2.47 -2.18 27.35
CA GLN A 20 1.75 -2.24 26.07
C GLN A 20 2.50 -1.47 24.98
N GLU A 21 3.08 -0.32 25.31
CA GLU A 21 3.90 0.47 24.40
C GLU A 21 5.16 -0.30 23.97
N ILE A 22 5.84 -0.92 24.94
CA ILE A 22 7.03 -1.76 24.67
C ILE A 22 6.67 -2.94 23.77
N LEU A 23 5.55 -3.63 24.02
CA LEU A 23 5.09 -4.74 23.20
C LEU A 23 4.73 -4.30 21.79
N ALA A 24 4.08 -3.14 21.63
CA ALA A 24 3.77 -2.57 20.31
C ALA A 24 5.05 -2.31 19.51
N ARG A 25 6.05 -1.66 20.10
CA ARG A 25 7.34 -1.40 19.46
C ARG A 25 8.12 -2.67 19.13
N LEU A 26 8.11 -3.65 20.01
CA LEU A 26 8.74 -4.94 19.73
C LEU A 26 8.04 -5.68 18.59
N SER A 27 6.71 -5.64 18.53
CA SER A 27 5.93 -6.23 17.43
C SER A 27 6.23 -5.57 16.08
N GLU A 28 6.35 -4.24 16.04
CA GLU A 28 6.76 -3.49 14.86
C GLU A 28 8.16 -3.93 14.38
N LEU A 29 9.13 -4.02 15.30
CA LEU A 29 10.49 -4.44 14.97
C LEU A 29 10.54 -5.88 14.45
N LEU A 30 9.84 -6.80 15.11
CA LEU A 30 9.78 -8.20 14.67
C LEU A 30 9.10 -8.35 13.32
N PHE A 31 8.06 -7.56 13.05
CA PHE A 31 7.40 -7.55 11.76
C PHE A 31 8.35 -7.06 10.64
N VAL A 32 9.10 -6.00 10.91
CA VAL A 32 10.11 -5.48 9.96
C VAL A 32 11.21 -6.52 9.71
N GLU A 33 11.73 -7.19 10.74
CA GLU A 33 12.73 -8.25 10.59
C GLU A 33 12.17 -9.45 9.81
N ALA A 34 10.96 -9.90 10.12
CA ALA A 34 10.32 -11.00 9.39
C ALA A 34 10.09 -10.66 7.90
N LEU A 35 9.71 -9.40 7.60
CA LEU A 35 9.61 -8.94 6.22
C LEU A 35 10.98 -8.93 5.52
N ARG A 36 12.03 -8.48 6.21
CA ARG A 36 13.39 -8.45 5.68
C ARG A 36 13.89 -9.87 5.37
N ASP A 37 13.72 -10.80 6.32
CA ASP A 37 14.07 -12.21 6.11
C ASP A 37 13.32 -12.82 4.92
N GLN A 38 12.01 -12.53 4.77
CA GLN A 38 11.22 -12.98 3.63
C GLN A 38 11.72 -12.38 2.31
N ILE A 39 12.09 -11.10 2.31
CA ILE A 39 12.66 -10.44 1.13
C ILE A 39 14.00 -11.08 0.76
N ASP A 40 14.86 -11.40 1.73
CA ASP A 40 16.18 -11.97 1.50
C ASP A 40 16.13 -13.43 0.99
N GLN A 41 15.07 -14.17 1.36
CA GLN A 41 14.84 -15.55 0.91
C GLN A 41 14.18 -15.67 -0.46
N LEU A 42 13.73 -14.55 -1.07
CA LEU A 42 13.12 -14.60 -2.40
C LEU A 42 14.11 -15.07 -3.46
N THR A 43 13.66 -15.97 -4.33
CA THR A 43 14.43 -16.37 -5.51
C THR A 43 14.47 -15.25 -6.56
N PRO A 44 15.44 -15.28 -7.49
CA PRO A 44 15.51 -14.29 -8.58
C PRO A 44 14.24 -14.24 -9.46
N GLU A 45 13.51 -15.36 -9.53
CA GLU A 45 12.26 -15.50 -10.31
C GLU A 45 11.02 -15.13 -9.51
N ALA A 46 11.16 -14.75 -8.24
CA ALA A 46 10.04 -14.37 -7.40
C ALA A 46 9.25 -13.22 -8.00
N THR A 47 7.94 -13.30 -7.87
CA THR A 47 6.99 -12.27 -8.31
C THR A 47 6.22 -11.70 -7.12
N GLY A 48 5.51 -10.62 -7.36
CA GLY A 48 4.71 -9.96 -6.35
C GLY A 48 5.39 -8.73 -5.73
N TRP A 49 4.73 -8.15 -4.76
CA TRP A 49 5.12 -6.87 -4.18
C TRP A 49 6.50 -6.90 -3.49
N LEU A 50 6.80 -7.98 -2.74
CA LEU A 50 8.10 -8.11 -2.07
C LEU A 50 9.26 -8.23 -3.07
N ALA A 51 9.04 -8.96 -4.19
CA ALA A 51 10.03 -9.05 -5.26
C ALA A 51 10.28 -7.68 -5.92
N ALA A 52 9.23 -6.87 -6.09
CA ALA A 52 9.37 -5.53 -6.64
C ALA A 52 10.17 -4.59 -5.72
N LEU A 53 10.13 -4.78 -4.40
CA LEU A 53 10.94 -4.00 -3.45
C LEU A 53 12.43 -4.36 -3.52
N ARG A 54 12.79 -5.60 -3.88
CA ARG A 54 14.18 -6.01 -4.11
C ARG A 54 14.75 -5.52 -5.44
N ASP A 55 13.90 -5.09 -6.34
CA ASP A 55 14.28 -4.57 -7.65
C ASP A 55 14.48 -3.06 -7.55
N PRO A 56 15.74 -2.53 -7.53
CA PRO A 56 15.97 -1.11 -7.29
C PRO A 56 15.26 -0.17 -8.27
N PRO A 57 15.21 -0.45 -9.59
CA PRO A 57 14.37 0.28 -10.53
C PRO A 57 12.89 0.32 -10.15
N LEU A 58 12.28 -0.84 -9.87
CA LEU A 58 10.85 -0.89 -9.52
C LEU A 58 10.58 -0.24 -8.16
N ALA A 59 11.48 -0.43 -7.18
CA ALA A 59 11.36 0.18 -5.86
C ALA A 59 11.35 1.72 -5.94
N ARG A 60 12.17 2.35 -6.80
CA ARG A 60 12.13 3.80 -7.04
C ARG A 60 10.78 4.26 -7.59
N ALA A 61 10.30 3.60 -8.66
CA ALA A 61 9.01 3.94 -9.25
C ALA A 61 7.84 3.74 -8.26
N LEU A 62 7.84 2.66 -7.50
CA LEU A 62 6.82 2.39 -6.47
C LEU A 62 6.87 3.43 -5.34
N THR A 63 8.06 3.82 -4.88
CA THR A 63 8.23 4.87 -3.88
C THR A 63 7.67 6.21 -4.37
N ALA A 64 7.97 6.59 -5.61
CA ALA A 64 7.45 7.81 -6.22
C ALA A 64 5.92 7.78 -6.38
N LEU A 65 5.38 6.65 -6.87
CA LEU A 65 3.95 6.42 -7.07
C LEU A 65 3.19 6.47 -5.75
N HIS A 66 3.67 5.76 -4.72
CA HIS A 66 3.02 5.70 -3.41
C HIS A 66 3.09 7.05 -2.68
N GLY A 67 4.21 7.76 -2.78
CA GLY A 67 4.39 9.06 -2.14
C GLY A 67 3.56 10.19 -2.76
N ARG A 68 3.16 10.04 -4.02
CA ARG A 68 2.42 11.07 -4.78
C ARG A 68 1.19 10.47 -5.47
N VAL A 69 0.27 9.87 -4.68
CA VAL A 69 -0.90 9.12 -5.17
C VAL A 69 -1.82 9.93 -6.08
N ALA A 70 -1.98 11.23 -5.80
CA ALA A 70 -2.83 12.13 -6.59
C ALA A 70 -2.18 12.62 -7.89
N HIS A 71 -0.86 12.47 -8.03
CA HIS A 71 -0.16 12.93 -9.22
C HIS A 71 -0.65 12.21 -10.49
N ALA A 72 -0.79 12.95 -11.61
CA ALA A 72 -1.24 12.40 -12.89
C ALA A 72 -0.11 11.60 -13.58
N TRP A 73 0.30 10.51 -12.95
CA TRP A 73 1.36 9.64 -13.44
C TRP A 73 1.07 9.08 -14.84
N THR A 74 2.09 9.08 -15.67
CA THR A 74 2.13 8.30 -16.91
C THR A 74 3.14 7.15 -16.78
N THR A 75 3.05 6.16 -17.68
CA THR A 75 4.03 5.07 -17.71
C THR A 75 5.43 5.59 -18.00
N GLU A 76 5.54 6.63 -18.82
CA GLU A 76 6.79 7.33 -19.14
C GLU A 76 7.45 7.92 -17.88
N GLN A 77 6.70 8.69 -17.12
CA GLN A 77 7.20 9.31 -15.90
C GLN A 77 7.64 8.27 -14.85
N LEU A 78 6.88 7.18 -14.72
CA LEU A 78 7.28 6.09 -13.82
C LEU A 78 8.54 5.36 -14.32
N ALA A 79 8.72 5.25 -15.63
CA ALA A 79 9.92 4.68 -16.23
C ALA A 79 11.15 5.58 -16.00
N GLU A 80 10.98 6.91 -16.06
CA GLU A 80 12.01 7.89 -15.71
C GLU A 80 12.44 7.76 -14.25
N GLU A 81 11.49 7.65 -13.31
CA GLU A 81 11.77 7.39 -11.89
C GLU A 81 12.55 6.06 -11.69
N ALA A 82 12.23 5.06 -12.51
CA ALA A 82 12.92 3.76 -12.52
C ALA A 82 14.29 3.80 -13.21
N LEU A 83 14.65 4.88 -13.93
CA LEU A 83 15.82 5.00 -14.80
C LEU A 83 15.85 3.92 -15.91
N LEU A 84 14.70 3.64 -16.50
CA LEU A 84 14.50 2.66 -17.56
C LEU A 84 13.78 3.27 -18.75
N SER A 85 13.89 2.63 -19.93
CA SER A 85 13.01 2.94 -21.04
C SER A 85 11.57 2.56 -20.71
N ARG A 86 10.59 3.25 -21.31
CA ARG A 86 9.16 2.97 -21.10
C ARG A 86 8.80 1.50 -21.33
N SER A 87 9.30 0.90 -22.42
CA SER A 87 9.01 -0.50 -22.76
C SER A 87 9.60 -1.47 -21.76
N THR A 88 10.88 -1.29 -21.40
CA THR A 88 11.58 -2.13 -20.42
C THR A 88 10.92 -2.04 -19.05
N PHE A 89 10.54 -0.83 -18.63
CA PHE A 89 9.83 -0.62 -17.37
C PHE A 89 8.48 -1.32 -17.36
N ALA A 90 7.64 -1.10 -18.38
CA ALA A 90 6.29 -1.68 -18.44
C ALA A 90 6.31 -3.21 -18.43
N GLU A 91 7.22 -3.82 -19.20
CA GLU A 91 7.38 -5.28 -19.24
C GLU A 91 7.87 -5.83 -17.88
N ARG A 92 8.94 -5.24 -17.33
CA ARG A 92 9.51 -5.64 -16.04
C ARG A 92 8.50 -5.49 -14.91
N PHE A 93 7.78 -4.37 -14.87
CA PHE A 93 6.73 -4.10 -13.89
C PHE A 93 5.60 -5.14 -13.97
N ALA A 94 5.07 -5.38 -15.19
CA ALA A 94 3.99 -6.33 -15.39
C ALA A 94 4.41 -7.78 -15.05
N ARG A 95 5.63 -8.18 -15.41
CA ARG A 95 6.17 -9.49 -15.07
C ARG A 95 6.31 -9.68 -13.55
N THR A 96 6.82 -8.67 -12.84
CA THR A 96 7.08 -8.76 -11.40
C THR A 96 5.80 -8.62 -10.59
N LEU A 97 4.92 -7.66 -10.91
CA LEU A 97 3.71 -7.36 -10.13
C LEU A 97 2.43 -8.01 -10.66
N GLY A 98 2.51 -8.72 -11.80
CA GLY A 98 1.37 -9.41 -12.40
C GLY A 98 0.35 -8.49 -13.06
N MET A 99 0.62 -7.18 -13.18
CA MET A 99 -0.28 -6.21 -13.80
C MET A 99 0.47 -4.98 -14.34
N PRO A 100 -0.09 -4.28 -15.37
CA PRO A 100 0.51 -3.06 -15.92
C PRO A 100 0.60 -1.92 -14.88
N PRO A 101 1.56 -0.98 -15.02
CA PRO A 101 1.77 0.13 -14.07
C PRO A 101 0.53 0.97 -13.81
N MET A 102 -0.24 1.33 -14.84
CA MET A 102 -1.42 2.17 -14.69
C MET A 102 -2.60 1.45 -14.02
N ALA A 103 -2.71 0.12 -14.20
CA ALA A 103 -3.67 -0.70 -13.47
C ALA A 103 -3.31 -0.77 -11.98
N TYR A 104 -2.03 -0.92 -11.67
CA TYR A 104 -1.51 -0.87 -10.31
C TYR A 104 -1.81 0.49 -9.64
N LEU A 105 -1.54 1.61 -10.32
CA LEU A 105 -1.87 2.95 -9.83
C LEU A 105 -3.36 3.09 -9.52
N THR A 106 -4.22 2.63 -10.44
CA THR A 106 -5.67 2.67 -10.22
C THR A 106 -6.05 1.89 -8.96
N ARG A 107 -5.56 0.67 -8.81
CA ARG A 107 -5.82 -0.16 -7.63
C ARG A 107 -5.30 0.49 -6.35
N TRP A 108 -4.10 1.05 -6.37
CA TRP A 108 -3.51 1.76 -5.23
C TRP A 108 -4.34 2.98 -4.80
N ARG A 109 -4.82 3.78 -5.78
CA ARG A 109 -5.74 4.89 -5.53
C ARG A 109 -7.04 4.42 -4.87
N MET A 110 -7.61 3.31 -5.31
CA MET A 110 -8.84 2.76 -4.71
C MET A 110 -8.64 2.26 -3.30
N LEU A 111 -7.50 1.62 -3.00
CA LEU A 111 -7.16 1.21 -1.64
C LEU A 111 -7.01 2.42 -0.70
N ASN A 112 -6.33 3.47 -1.14
CA ASN A 112 -6.21 4.72 -0.38
C ASN A 112 -7.58 5.39 -0.17
N ALA A 113 -8.43 5.41 -1.19
CA ALA A 113 -9.78 5.93 -1.07
C ALA A 113 -10.64 5.12 -0.10
N ALA A 114 -10.54 3.79 -0.14
CA ALA A 114 -11.25 2.91 0.79
C ALA A 114 -10.85 3.17 2.25
N GLN A 115 -9.55 3.38 2.51
CA GLN A 115 -9.08 3.75 3.84
C GLN A 115 -9.65 5.11 4.28
N ARG A 116 -9.60 6.15 3.43
CA ARG A 116 -10.17 7.47 3.73
C ARG A 116 -11.67 7.43 3.97
N LEU A 117 -12.40 6.60 3.24
CA LEU A 117 -13.84 6.39 3.44
C LEU A 117 -14.18 5.78 4.81
N ARG A 118 -13.26 4.99 5.39
CA ARG A 118 -13.38 4.43 6.75
C ARG A 118 -13.07 5.44 7.83
N GLU A 119 -12.06 6.29 7.59
CA GLU A 119 -11.46 7.15 8.61
C GLU A 119 -12.07 8.55 8.64
N SER A 120 -12.77 8.97 7.56
CA SER A 120 -13.21 10.36 7.41
C SER A 120 -14.65 10.46 6.89
N PRO A 121 -15.46 11.40 7.47
CA PRO A 121 -16.77 11.75 6.94
C PRO A 121 -16.70 12.66 5.70
N ALA A 122 -15.52 12.95 5.17
CA ALA A 122 -15.32 13.86 4.04
C ALA A 122 -16.22 13.50 2.85
N PRO A 123 -16.70 14.50 2.07
CA PRO A 123 -17.46 14.26 0.84
C PRO A 123 -16.70 13.35 -0.13
N ILE A 124 -17.43 12.51 -0.87
CA ILE A 124 -16.85 11.57 -1.84
C ILE A 124 -16.05 12.31 -2.90
N ALA A 125 -16.54 13.48 -3.36
CA ALA A 125 -15.82 14.35 -4.32
C ALA A 125 -14.44 14.77 -3.80
N ARG A 126 -14.33 15.10 -2.50
CA ARG A 126 -13.05 15.46 -1.89
C ARG A 126 -12.09 14.27 -1.86
N ILE A 127 -12.57 13.10 -1.44
CA ILE A 127 -11.75 11.89 -1.43
C ILE A 127 -11.29 11.53 -2.85
N ALA A 128 -12.18 11.68 -3.86
CA ALA A 128 -11.82 11.48 -5.26
C ALA A 128 -10.66 12.39 -5.68
N ALA A 129 -10.73 13.69 -5.37
CA ALA A 129 -9.67 14.65 -5.68
C ALA A 129 -8.35 14.31 -4.96
N GLU A 130 -8.40 13.93 -3.69
CA GLU A 130 -7.24 13.55 -2.88
C GLU A 130 -6.50 12.29 -3.38
N VAL A 131 -7.19 11.43 -4.15
CA VAL A 131 -6.56 10.27 -4.79
C VAL A 131 -6.34 10.45 -6.30
N GLY A 132 -6.47 11.68 -6.80
CA GLY A 132 -6.09 12.06 -8.17
C GLY A 132 -7.16 11.84 -9.23
N TYR A 133 -8.45 11.97 -8.87
CA TYR A 133 -9.56 11.98 -9.82
C TYR A 133 -10.17 13.38 -9.91
N GLU A 134 -10.31 13.90 -11.11
CA GLU A 134 -10.93 15.20 -11.38
C GLU A 134 -12.46 15.17 -11.27
N SER A 135 -13.07 13.99 -11.42
CA SER A 135 -14.51 13.79 -11.44
C SER A 135 -14.95 12.70 -10.47
N GLU A 136 -15.90 13.04 -9.60
CA GLU A 136 -16.53 12.09 -8.68
C GLU A 136 -17.19 10.92 -9.43
N SER A 137 -17.79 11.18 -10.59
CA SER A 137 -18.46 10.15 -11.37
C SER A 137 -17.45 9.12 -11.96
N THR A 138 -16.31 9.60 -12.45
CA THR A 138 -15.23 8.72 -12.94
C THR A 138 -14.60 7.93 -11.80
N PHE A 139 -14.37 8.58 -10.67
CA PHE A 139 -13.92 7.92 -9.44
C PHE A 139 -14.89 6.83 -8.98
N SER A 140 -16.19 7.15 -8.87
CA SER A 140 -17.21 6.21 -8.38
C SER A 140 -17.31 4.95 -9.24
N ARG A 141 -17.19 5.09 -10.57
CA ARG A 141 -17.14 3.95 -11.50
C ARG A 141 -15.88 3.09 -11.30
N ALA A 142 -14.72 3.74 -11.19
CA ALA A 142 -13.45 3.06 -10.93
C ALA A 142 -13.48 2.34 -9.58
N PHE A 143 -13.97 3.00 -8.54
CA PHE A 143 -14.10 2.44 -7.20
C PHE A 143 -15.04 1.22 -7.18
N ALA A 144 -16.22 1.33 -7.79
CA ALA A 144 -17.18 0.22 -7.86
C ALA A 144 -16.59 -0.99 -8.60
N ARG A 145 -15.82 -0.77 -9.67
CA ARG A 145 -15.15 -1.84 -10.42
C ARG A 145 -14.09 -2.55 -9.57
N GLU A 146 -13.28 -1.81 -8.81
CA GLU A 146 -12.18 -2.37 -8.02
C GLU A 146 -12.63 -2.96 -6.67
N MET A 147 -13.63 -2.33 -6.02
CA MET A 147 -14.10 -2.69 -4.66
C MET A 147 -15.43 -3.47 -4.66
N GLY A 148 -16.04 -3.68 -5.82
CA GLY A 148 -17.30 -4.44 -5.95
C GLY A 148 -18.56 -3.66 -5.57
N MET A 149 -18.43 -2.42 -5.08
CA MET A 149 -19.58 -1.57 -4.72
C MET A 149 -19.25 -0.08 -4.78
N PRO A 150 -20.27 0.81 -4.97
CA PRO A 150 -20.06 2.27 -4.97
C PRO A 150 -19.50 2.81 -3.65
N PRO A 151 -18.72 3.92 -3.67
CA PRO A 151 -18.04 4.45 -2.49
C PRO A 151 -18.98 4.86 -1.36
N GLY A 152 -20.18 5.38 -1.68
CA GLY A 152 -21.20 5.73 -0.67
C GLY A 152 -21.71 4.50 0.07
N ARG A 153 -22.00 3.41 -0.64
CA ARG A 153 -22.42 2.13 -0.05
C ARG A 153 -21.28 1.50 0.76
N PHE A 154 -20.07 1.54 0.24
CA PHE A 154 -18.88 1.06 0.95
C PHE A 154 -18.74 1.73 2.32
N ARG A 155 -18.87 3.07 2.38
CA ARG A 155 -18.84 3.84 3.63
C ARG A 155 -19.91 3.39 4.62
N GLN A 156 -21.16 3.21 4.17
CA GLN A 156 -22.26 2.77 5.03
C GLN A 156 -22.00 1.40 5.64
N VAL A 157 -21.58 0.44 4.83
CA VAL A 157 -21.27 -0.94 5.29
C VAL A 157 -20.15 -0.94 6.32
N VAL A 158 -19.07 -0.19 6.05
CA VAL A 158 -17.90 -0.18 6.94
C VAL A 158 -18.16 0.55 8.25
N LEU A 159 -19.01 1.57 8.26
CA LEU A 159 -19.40 2.30 9.49
C LEU A 159 -20.58 1.64 10.24
N GLY A 160 -21.04 0.46 9.82
CA GLY A 160 -22.15 -0.24 10.47
C GLY A 160 -23.50 0.46 10.34
N GLN A 161 -23.69 1.29 9.31
CA GLN A 161 -24.90 2.06 9.05
C GLN A 161 -25.80 1.41 7.97
N ALA A 162 -25.54 0.15 7.63
CA ALA A 162 -26.31 -0.62 6.63
C ALA A 162 -27.33 -1.54 7.30
#